data_e590bbbf3435339f08c039b09f2e6a74
#
_entry.id   e590bbbf3435339f08c039b09f2e6a74
#
_cell.length_a   1.000
_cell.length_b   1.000
_cell.length_c   1.000
_cell.angle_alpha   90.00
_cell.angle_beta   90.00
_cell.angle_gamma   90.00
#
_symmetry.space_group_name_H-M   'P 1'
#
loop_
_entity.id
_entity.type
_entity.pdbx_description
1 polymer ?
#
loop_
_entity_poly.entity_id
_entity_poly.type
_entity_poly.pdbx_seq_one_letter_code
_entity_poly.pdbx_strand_id
1 'polypeptide(L)'
;MTIMNKDLFKNPATTDGLSPEGPVSSGNIPLADRMRPTTLEEVIGQDELLGPDGPLGLLLKGSTLPSLLLWGPPGCGKTTLARLVAHHTQARFLEYSAVSVGSKEIKAVMTDASKLKKATGQETILFLDEIHRFNKAQQDTLLPWVERGDVTLIGATTENPSFEVNSALISRTRLFVLQPLAPEHVEILLRRALNEPRGLGTQGLVLQDDALA
;
A
#
# COMPACT_ATOMS: atom_id res chain seq x y z
N MET A 1 13.08 19.37 -42.15
CA MET A 1 13.76 19.72 -40.90
C MET A 1 12.69 19.83 -39.83
N THR A 2 12.30 18.69 -39.26
CA THR A 2 11.15 18.58 -38.37
C THR A 2 11.69 18.39 -36.93
N ILE A 3 11.44 19.36 -36.09
CA ILE A 3 11.86 19.37 -34.68
C ILE A 3 10.89 18.47 -33.94
N MET A 4 11.37 17.31 -33.52
CA MET A 4 10.63 16.42 -32.60
C MET A 4 10.67 17.00 -31.18
N ASN A 5 9.50 17.34 -30.70
CA ASN A 5 9.26 17.83 -29.35
C ASN A 5 9.44 16.69 -28.34
N LYS A 6 10.46 16.78 -27.47
CA LYS A 6 10.96 15.71 -26.57
C LYS A 6 10.40 15.78 -25.15
N ASP A 7 9.34 16.57 -24.90
CA ASP A 7 8.90 16.90 -23.53
C ASP A 7 7.54 16.33 -23.12
N LEU A 8 7.11 15.18 -23.68
CA LEU A 8 5.78 14.62 -23.41
C LEU A 8 5.72 13.53 -22.32
N PHE A 9 6.80 13.27 -21.59
CA PHE A 9 6.84 12.28 -20.51
C PHE A 9 7.53 12.81 -19.24
N LYS A 10 7.03 13.89 -18.68
CA LYS A 10 7.29 14.21 -17.27
C LYS A 10 6.18 13.59 -16.42
N ASN A 11 6.48 12.46 -15.83
CA ASN A 11 5.64 11.83 -14.81
C ASN A 11 5.77 12.64 -13.49
N PRO A 12 4.70 13.21 -12.91
CA PRO A 12 4.78 13.97 -11.66
C PRO A 12 4.64 13.05 -10.44
N ALA A 13 5.54 12.08 -10.27
CA ALA A 13 5.55 11.23 -9.08
C ALA A 13 6.98 10.80 -8.71
N THR A 14 7.88 11.77 -8.57
CA THR A 14 9.10 11.62 -7.80
C THR A 14 9.01 12.58 -6.63
N THR A 15 8.48 12.10 -5.50
CA THR A 15 8.69 12.77 -4.22
C THR A 15 10.06 12.38 -3.71
N ASP A 16 11.05 13.17 -4.08
CA ASP A 16 12.31 13.28 -3.39
C ASP A 16 12.07 13.89 -1.99
N GLY A 17 12.72 13.26 -1.00
CA GLY A 17 13.17 13.89 0.23
C GLY A 17 12.13 14.64 1.06
N LEU A 18 11.67 14.02 2.16
CA LEU A 18 11.04 14.72 3.28
C LEU A 18 11.99 15.78 3.87
N SER A 19 11.96 16.99 3.31
CA SER A 19 12.32 18.20 4.04
C SER A 19 11.07 18.69 4.77
N PRO A 20 11.18 19.26 5.99
CA PRO A 20 10.03 19.81 6.70
C PRO A 20 9.60 21.09 6.01
N GLU A 21 8.79 20.99 4.99
CA GLU A 21 8.12 22.16 4.41
C GLU A 21 6.93 22.55 5.29
N GLY A 22 6.83 23.87 5.56
CA GLY A 22 5.78 24.49 6.33
C GLY A 22 4.35 24.19 5.80
N PRO A 23 3.30 24.69 6.47
CA PRO A 23 1.94 24.18 6.32
C PRO A 23 1.45 24.32 4.88
N VAL A 24 1.50 23.19 4.14
CA VAL A 24 0.81 23.04 2.87
C VAL A 24 -0.68 23.24 3.16
N SER A 25 -1.31 24.19 2.49
CA SER A 25 -2.75 24.45 2.63
C SER A 25 -3.53 23.14 2.43
N SER A 26 -4.10 22.61 3.51
CA SER A 26 -4.81 21.33 3.59
C SER A 26 -6.14 21.29 2.82
N GLY A 27 -6.42 22.29 1.98
CA GLY A 27 -7.73 22.50 1.35
C GLY A 27 -8.17 21.48 0.32
N ASN A 28 -7.27 20.64 -0.22
CA ASN A 28 -7.61 19.73 -1.33
C ASN A 28 -7.40 18.23 -1.05
N ILE A 29 -6.88 17.84 0.12
CA ILE A 29 -6.67 16.42 0.43
C ILE A 29 -7.93 15.87 1.13
N PRO A 30 -8.56 14.80 0.64
CA PRO A 30 -9.71 14.18 1.30
C PRO A 30 -9.43 13.84 2.77
N LEU A 31 -10.42 13.97 3.63
CA LEU A 31 -10.30 13.70 5.07
C LEU A 31 -9.75 12.28 5.32
N ALA A 32 -10.25 11.29 4.61
CA ALA A 32 -9.81 9.92 4.74
C ALA A 32 -8.31 9.75 4.44
N ASP A 33 -7.75 10.49 3.49
CA ASP A 33 -6.32 10.45 3.18
C ASP A 33 -5.50 11.17 4.25
N ARG A 34 -5.98 12.29 4.78
CA ARG A 34 -5.32 13.01 5.88
C ARG A 34 -5.28 12.19 7.17
N MET A 35 -6.34 11.41 7.42
CA MET A 35 -6.47 10.56 8.61
C MET A 35 -5.84 9.18 8.44
N ARG A 36 -5.22 8.90 7.31
CA ARG A 36 -4.55 7.62 7.07
C ARG A 36 -3.44 7.40 8.12
N PRO A 37 -3.38 6.21 8.75
CA PRO A 37 -2.31 5.86 9.68
C PRO A 37 -0.92 6.12 9.11
N THR A 38 -0.05 6.69 9.91
CA THR A 38 1.36 6.97 9.58
C THR A 38 2.32 5.99 10.23
N THR A 39 1.87 5.29 11.27
CA THR A 39 2.62 4.22 11.94
C THR A 39 1.77 2.96 12.08
N LEU A 40 2.40 1.82 12.36
CA LEU A 40 1.69 0.54 12.53
C LEU A 40 0.79 0.54 13.76
N GLU A 41 1.18 1.28 14.81
CA GLU A 41 0.43 1.41 16.06
C GLU A 41 -0.87 2.23 15.88
N GLU A 42 -0.94 3.07 14.85
CA GLU A 42 -2.15 3.82 14.52
C GLU A 42 -3.21 2.97 13.79
N VAL A 43 -2.83 1.78 13.30
CA VAL A 43 -3.77 0.90 12.59
C VAL A 43 -4.78 0.33 13.59
N ILE A 44 -6.06 0.42 13.25
CA ILE A 44 -7.17 -0.05 14.09
C ILE A 44 -7.82 -1.27 13.45
N GLY A 45 -8.22 -2.24 14.30
CA GLY A 45 -9.02 -3.40 13.88
C GLY A 45 -8.24 -4.51 13.18
N GLN A 46 -6.89 -4.51 13.30
CA GLN A 46 -6.03 -5.57 12.76
C GLN A 46 -5.08 -6.13 13.86
N ASP A 47 -5.56 -6.20 15.10
CA ASP A 47 -4.73 -6.53 16.27
C ASP A 47 -4.15 -7.95 16.19
N GLU A 48 -4.91 -8.92 15.66
CA GLU A 48 -4.43 -10.29 15.45
C GLU A 48 -3.26 -10.35 14.45
N LEU A 49 -3.23 -9.41 13.48
CA LEU A 49 -2.21 -9.36 12.44
C LEU A 49 -0.97 -8.58 12.87
N LEU A 50 -1.17 -7.46 13.56
CA LEU A 50 -0.16 -6.45 13.87
C LEU A 50 0.27 -6.45 15.34
N GLY A 51 -0.48 -7.11 16.22
CA GLY A 51 -0.17 -7.18 17.66
C GLY A 51 1.24 -7.70 17.94
N PRO A 52 1.68 -7.70 19.20
CA PRO A 52 3.05 -8.08 19.60
C PRO A 52 3.50 -9.45 19.08
N ASP A 53 2.56 -10.40 19.01
CA ASP A 53 2.75 -11.77 18.51
C ASP A 53 2.08 -11.97 17.14
N GLY A 54 1.57 -10.90 16.54
CA GLY A 54 0.91 -10.94 15.26
C GLY A 54 1.86 -11.33 14.12
N PRO A 55 1.42 -12.17 13.18
CA PRO A 55 2.31 -12.75 12.18
C PRO A 55 2.96 -11.71 11.26
N LEU A 56 2.31 -10.60 10.97
CA LEU A 56 2.93 -9.52 10.20
C LEU A 56 3.87 -8.67 11.07
N GLY A 57 3.50 -8.41 12.33
CA GLY A 57 4.36 -7.73 13.29
C GLY A 57 5.69 -8.47 13.51
N LEU A 58 5.63 -9.79 13.63
CA LEU A 58 6.84 -10.64 13.73
C LEU A 58 7.67 -10.64 12.45
N LEU A 59 7.02 -10.65 11.28
CA LEU A 59 7.69 -10.56 9.98
C LEU A 59 8.47 -9.25 9.81
N LEU A 60 7.91 -8.14 10.25
CA LEU A 60 8.54 -6.82 10.17
C LEU A 60 9.74 -6.64 11.11
N LYS A 61 9.85 -7.47 12.16
CA LYS A 61 11.05 -7.53 13.02
C LYS A 61 12.20 -8.30 12.36
N GLY A 62 11.93 -9.04 11.28
CA GLY A 62 12.94 -9.78 10.53
C GLY A 62 13.80 -8.89 9.63
N SER A 63 14.91 -9.43 9.14
CA SER A 63 15.84 -8.72 8.24
C SER A 63 15.38 -8.66 6.78
N THR A 64 14.44 -9.49 6.39
CA THR A 64 13.96 -9.58 5.00
C THR A 64 12.44 -9.72 4.97
N LEU A 65 11.79 -8.91 4.14
CA LEU A 65 10.36 -8.98 3.93
C LEU A 65 10.07 -9.90 2.74
N PRO A 66 9.34 -11.02 2.92
CA PRO A 66 8.85 -11.82 1.80
C PRO A 66 7.76 -11.07 1.03
N SER A 67 7.45 -11.51 -0.18
CA SER A 67 6.27 -11.02 -0.88
C SER A 67 4.99 -11.40 -0.14
N LEU A 68 4.01 -10.50 -0.16
CA LEU A 68 2.76 -10.59 0.60
C LEU A 68 1.56 -10.62 -0.34
N LEU A 69 0.49 -11.26 0.12
CA LEU A 69 -0.83 -11.17 -0.49
C LEU A 69 -1.82 -10.75 0.60
N LEU A 70 -2.42 -9.57 0.45
CA LEU A 70 -3.39 -9.01 1.39
C LEU A 70 -4.80 -9.26 0.86
N TRP A 71 -5.58 -10.05 1.59
CA TRP A 71 -6.96 -10.37 1.25
C TRP A 71 -7.92 -9.81 2.29
N GLY A 72 -8.97 -9.16 1.84
CA GLY A 72 -10.02 -8.65 2.74
C GLY A 72 -10.99 -7.71 2.03
N PRO A 73 -12.10 -7.34 2.67
CA PRO A 73 -13.13 -6.49 2.07
C PRO A 73 -12.60 -5.11 1.70
N PRO A 74 -13.33 -4.34 0.88
CA PRO A 74 -13.02 -2.94 0.65
C PRO A 74 -12.96 -2.16 1.97
N GLY A 75 -12.06 -1.19 2.08
CA GLY A 75 -11.97 -0.31 3.25
C GLY A 75 -11.26 -0.91 4.49
N CYS A 76 -10.85 -2.18 4.50
CA CYS A 76 -10.16 -2.80 5.64
C CYS A 76 -8.70 -2.38 5.84
N GLY A 77 -8.16 -1.50 4.98
CA GLY A 77 -6.83 -0.92 5.15
C GLY A 77 -5.69 -1.57 4.37
N LYS A 78 -5.95 -2.42 3.34
CA LYS A 78 -4.91 -3.10 2.54
C LYS A 78 -3.83 -2.15 2.01
N THR A 79 -4.24 -1.09 1.32
CA THR A 79 -3.31 -0.08 0.75
C THR A 79 -2.56 0.68 1.85
N THR A 80 -3.23 1.04 2.93
CA THR A 80 -2.62 1.69 4.10
C THR A 80 -1.54 0.80 4.70
N LEU A 81 -1.85 -0.48 4.92
CA LEU A 81 -0.92 -1.43 5.48
C LEU A 81 0.31 -1.63 4.57
N ALA A 82 0.11 -1.73 3.25
CA ALA A 82 1.22 -1.85 2.30
C ALA A 82 2.17 -0.65 2.36
N ARG A 83 1.63 0.57 2.46
CA ARG A 83 2.43 1.81 2.61
C ARG A 83 3.20 1.83 3.93
N LEU A 84 2.58 1.43 5.04
CA LEU A 84 3.22 1.36 6.34
C LEU A 84 4.36 0.33 6.37
N VAL A 85 4.15 -0.83 5.74
CA VAL A 85 5.19 -1.85 5.58
C VAL A 85 6.38 -1.30 4.79
N ALA A 86 6.12 -0.60 3.69
CA ALA A 86 7.18 0.01 2.88
C ALA A 86 7.95 1.10 3.65
N HIS A 87 7.25 1.93 4.40
CA HIS A 87 7.86 2.95 5.26
C HIS A 87 8.73 2.32 6.36
N HIS A 88 8.23 1.27 7.00
CA HIS A 88 8.96 0.54 8.05
C HIS A 88 10.25 -0.10 7.53
N THR A 89 10.23 -0.63 6.32
CA THR A 89 11.39 -1.29 5.68
C THR A 89 12.29 -0.33 4.93
N GLN A 90 11.95 0.97 4.87
CA GLN A 90 12.66 1.99 4.08
C GLN A 90 12.80 1.62 2.58
N ALA A 91 11.91 0.78 2.08
CA ALA A 91 11.91 0.37 0.69
C ALA A 91 11.27 1.44 -0.20
N ARG A 92 11.74 1.53 -1.45
CA ARG A 92 11.03 2.31 -2.47
C ARG A 92 9.65 1.72 -2.71
N PHE A 93 8.61 2.53 -2.56
CA PHE A 93 7.23 2.09 -2.75
C PHE A 93 6.69 2.51 -4.11
N LEU A 94 6.20 1.54 -4.88
CA LEU A 94 5.58 1.75 -6.18
C LEU A 94 4.16 1.18 -6.13
N GLU A 95 3.16 2.03 -6.34
CA GLU A 95 1.75 1.67 -6.24
C GLU A 95 1.11 1.67 -7.62
N TYR A 96 0.47 0.56 -7.96
CA TYR A 96 -0.26 0.37 -9.21
C TYR A 96 -1.59 -0.33 -8.95
N SER A 97 -2.57 -0.06 -9.80
CA SER A 97 -3.82 -0.81 -9.84
C SER A 97 -3.82 -1.74 -11.06
N ALA A 98 -4.11 -3.02 -10.82
CA ALA A 98 -4.24 -4.01 -11.91
C ALA A 98 -5.39 -3.70 -12.88
N VAL A 99 -6.30 -2.79 -12.50
CA VAL A 99 -7.38 -2.30 -13.38
C VAL A 99 -6.84 -1.40 -14.47
N SER A 100 -5.83 -0.57 -14.16
CA SER A 100 -5.35 0.49 -15.05
C SER A 100 -3.99 0.22 -15.68
N VAL A 101 -3.13 -0.58 -15.02
CA VAL A 101 -1.76 -0.82 -15.46
C VAL A 101 -1.66 -2.01 -16.42
N GLY A 102 -0.88 -1.86 -17.48
CA GLY A 102 -0.61 -2.94 -18.45
C GLY A 102 0.63 -3.78 -18.08
N SER A 103 0.66 -5.04 -18.56
CA SER A 103 1.79 -5.96 -18.33
C SER A 103 3.13 -5.40 -18.83
N LYS A 104 3.13 -4.61 -19.90
CA LYS A 104 4.36 -4.01 -20.46
C LYS A 104 4.93 -2.97 -19.51
N GLU A 105 4.08 -2.15 -18.90
CA GLU A 105 4.47 -1.15 -17.93
C GLU A 105 5.01 -1.80 -16.65
N ILE A 106 4.31 -2.80 -16.11
CA ILE A 106 4.79 -3.55 -14.94
C ILE A 106 6.16 -4.18 -15.20
N LYS A 107 6.38 -4.77 -16.38
CA LYS A 107 7.70 -5.34 -16.73
C LYS A 107 8.80 -4.27 -16.76
N ALA A 108 8.52 -3.08 -17.28
CA ALA A 108 9.47 -1.97 -17.29
C ALA A 108 9.81 -1.53 -15.85
N VAL A 109 8.80 -1.34 -15.01
CA VAL A 109 8.94 -0.98 -13.59
C VAL A 109 9.78 -2.01 -12.84
N MET A 110 9.51 -3.30 -13.01
CA MET A 110 10.26 -4.36 -12.34
C MET A 110 11.71 -4.45 -12.84
N THR A 111 11.93 -4.20 -14.13
CA THR A 111 13.28 -4.14 -14.70
C THR A 111 14.08 -2.99 -14.09
N ASP A 112 13.48 -1.82 -13.94
CA ASP A 112 14.14 -0.66 -13.34
C ASP A 112 14.40 -0.86 -11.83
N ALA A 113 13.47 -1.46 -11.11
CA ALA A 113 13.66 -1.83 -9.71
C ALA A 113 14.82 -2.82 -9.53
N SER A 114 14.93 -3.83 -10.40
CA SER A 114 16.05 -4.79 -10.39
C SER A 114 17.40 -4.11 -10.65
N LYS A 115 17.44 -3.17 -11.62
CA LYS A 115 18.66 -2.39 -11.88
C LYS A 115 19.05 -1.52 -10.68
N LEU A 116 18.06 -0.85 -10.07
CA LEU A 116 18.27 -0.01 -8.89
C LEU A 116 18.83 -0.84 -7.73
N LYS A 117 18.21 -1.98 -7.43
CA LYS A 117 18.70 -2.89 -6.38
C LYS A 117 20.15 -3.31 -6.60
N LYS A 118 20.52 -3.69 -7.83
CA LYS A 118 21.88 -4.09 -8.18
C LYS A 118 22.88 -2.94 -8.07
N ALA A 119 22.48 -1.72 -8.38
CA ALA A 119 23.35 -0.55 -8.38
C ALA A 119 23.55 0.05 -6.98
N THR A 120 22.51 0.04 -6.14
CA THR A 120 22.47 0.81 -4.88
C THR A 120 22.15 -0.02 -3.64
N GLY A 121 21.67 -1.26 -3.81
CA GLY A 121 21.11 -2.07 -2.73
C GLY A 121 19.69 -1.67 -2.32
N GLN A 122 19.10 -0.63 -2.96
CA GLN A 122 17.76 -0.14 -2.62
C GLN A 122 16.68 -1.19 -2.93
N GLU A 123 15.98 -1.62 -1.89
CA GLU A 123 14.83 -2.51 -2.03
C GLU A 123 13.63 -1.78 -2.64
N THR A 124 12.84 -2.49 -3.42
CA THR A 124 11.60 -1.96 -4.00
C THR A 124 10.43 -2.85 -3.64
N ILE A 125 9.37 -2.25 -3.09
CA ILE A 125 8.07 -2.87 -2.91
C ILE A 125 7.17 -2.42 -4.04
N LEU A 126 6.68 -3.38 -4.82
CA LEU A 126 5.62 -3.19 -5.79
C LEU A 126 4.29 -3.55 -5.12
N PHE A 127 3.47 -2.55 -4.86
CA PHE A 127 2.08 -2.75 -4.43
C PHE A 127 1.18 -2.82 -5.67
N LEU A 128 0.48 -3.93 -5.83
CA LEU A 128 -0.45 -4.15 -6.91
C LEU A 128 -1.86 -4.35 -6.36
N ASP A 129 -2.66 -3.28 -6.42
CA ASP A 129 -4.05 -3.33 -5.98
C ASP A 129 -4.92 -4.07 -6.99
N GLU A 130 -5.93 -4.76 -6.47
CA GLU A 130 -6.88 -5.59 -7.25
C GLU A 130 -6.18 -6.61 -8.16
N ILE A 131 -5.16 -7.32 -7.63
CA ILE A 131 -4.32 -8.26 -8.40
C ILE A 131 -5.14 -9.31 -9.15
N HIS A 132 -6.35 -9.64 -8.69
CA HIS A 132 -7.28 -10.56 -9.35
C HIS A 132 -7.76 -10.05 -10.72
N ARG A 133 -7.62 -8.75 -11.02
CA ARG A 133 -7.94 -8.18 -12.34
C ARG A 133 -6.91 -8.54 -13.41
N PHE A 134 -5.72 -8.94 -13.01
CA PHE A 134 -4.77 -9.53 -13.93
C PHE A 134 -5.17 -10.96 -14.28
N ASN A 135 -5.20 -11.28 -15.57
CA ASN A 135 -5.34 -12.67 -15.98
C ASN A 135 -4.10 -13.51 -15.60
N LYS A 136 -4.21 -14.84 -15.67
CA LYS A 136 -3.13 -15.75 -15.24
C LYS A 136 -1.79 -15.45 -15.95
N ALA A 137 -1.81 -15.18 -17.26
CA ALA A 137 -0.59 -14.85 -18.02
C ALA A 137 0.04 -13.53 -17.57
N GLN A 138 -0.76 -12.56 -17.17
CA GLN A 138 -0.27 -11.30 -16.61
C GLN A 138 0.35 -11.51 -15.22
N GLN A 139 -0.29 -12.32 -14.38
CA GLN A 139 0.24 -12.70 -13.08
C GLN A 139 1.57 -13.47 -13.21
N ASP A 140 1.69 -14.37 -14.21
CA ASP A 140 2.93 -15.10 -14.50
C ASP A 140 4.11 -14.17 -14.83
N THR A 141 3.83 -13.00 -15.37
CA THR A 141 4.90 -12.02 -15.65
C THR A 141 5.59 -11.49 -14.40
N LEU A 142 4.97 -11.62 -13.22
CA LEU A 142 5.52 -11.17 -11.93
C LEU A 142 6.51 -12.19 -11.34
N LEU A 143 6.31 -13.48 -11.64
CA LEU A 143 7.03 -14.59 -11.01
C LEU A 143 8.56 -14.45 -11.06
N PRO A 144 9.20 -14.19 -12.23
CA PRO A 144 10.66 -14.16 -12.31
C PRO A 144 11.31 -13.13 -11.39
N TRP A 145 10.61 -12.03 -11.09
CA TRP A 145 11.12 -10.94 -10.25
C TRP A 145 10.93 -11.23 -8.76
N VAL A 146 9.79 -11.84 -8.43
CA VAL A 146 9.47 -12.28 -7.07
C VAL A 146 10.41 -13.43 -6.67
N GLU A 147 10.64 -14.41 -7.56
CA GLU A 147 11.51 -15.56 -7.30
C GLU A 147 12.98 -15.17 -7.08
N ARG A 148 13.48 -14.20 -7.83
CA ARG A 148 14.85 -13.70 -7.64
C ARG A 148 14.98 -12.74 -6.47
N GLY A 149 13.86 -12.31 -5.85
CA GLY A 149 13.87 -11.28 -4.83
C GLY A 149 14.30 -9.91 -5.36
N ASP A 150 14.23 -9.68 -6.68
CA ASP A 150 14.55 -8.38 -7.28
C ASP A 150 13.55 -7.29 -6.83
N VAL A 151 12.31 -7.71 -6.58
CA VAL A 151 11.20 -6.88 -6.12
C VAL A 151 10.40 -7.65 -5.08
N THR A 152 10.01 -7.01 -4.01
CA THR A 152 9.02 -7.53 -3.07
C THR A 152 7.63 -7.15 -3.55
N LEU A 153 6.80 -8.14 -3.86
CA LEU A 153 5.42 -7.93 -4.27
C LEU A 153 4.52 -7.85 -3.03
N ILE A 154 3.68 -6.83 -2.96
CA ILE A 154 2.50 -6.82 -2.08
C ILE A 154 1.27 -6.75 -2.98
N GLY A 155 0.63 -7.90 -3.20
CA GLY A 155 -0.65 -7.96 -3.92
C GLY A 155 -1.81 -7.70 -2.96
N ALA A 156 -2.84 -6.96 -3.41
CA ALA A 156 -4.08 -6.79 -2.67
C ALA A 156 -5.26 -7.30 -3.49
N THR A 157 -6.23 -7.90 -2.82
CA THR A 157 -7.44 -8.42 -3.46
C THR A 157 -8.63 -8.41 -2.52
N THR A 158 -9.82 -8.17 -3.06
CA THR A 158 -11.11 -8.36 -2.38
C THR A 158 -11.70 -9.75 -2.63
N GLU A 159 -11.25 -10.41 -3.69
CA GLU A 159 -11.73 -11.73 -4.09
C GLU A 159 -10.91 -12.85 -3.43
N ASN A 160 -11.50 -14.05 -3.34
CA ASN A 160 -10.78 -15.18 -2.75
C ASN A 160 -9.56 -15.56 -3.60
N PRO A 161 -8.34 -15.39 -3.05
CA PRO A 161 -7.10 -15.60 -3.81
C PRO A 161 -6.93 -17.03 -4.30
N SER A 162 -7.53 -18.03 -3.65
CA SER A 162 -7.43 -19.43 -4.08
C SER A 162 -8.02 -19.69 -5.47
N PHE A 163 -8.96 -18.85 -5.90
CA PHE A 163 -9.59 -18.97 -7.22
C PHE A 163 -9.00 -17.99 -8.23
N GLU A 164 -8.67 -16.78 -7.78
CA GLU A 164 -8.35 -15.66 -8.65
C GLU A 164 -6.84 -15.45 -8.85
N VAL A 165 -6.02 -15.82 -7.86
CA VAL A 165 -4.57 -15.65 -7.95
C VAL A 165 -3.91 -16.95 -8.42
N ASN A 166 -2.88 -16.82 -9.25
CA ASN A 166 -2.10 -17.96 -9.72
C ASN A 166 -1.44 -18.70 -8.54
N SER A 167 -1.59 -20.01 -8.50
CA SER A 167 -1.01 -20.87 -7.45
C SER A 167 0.51 -20.71 -7.32
N ALA A 168 1.21 -20.43 -8.43
CA ALA A 168 2.64 -20.14 -8.40
C ALA A 168 2.98 -18.84 -7.67
N LEU A 169 2.14 -17.80 -7.73
CA LEU A 169 2.29 -16.59 -6.91
C LEU A 169 1.93 -16.86 -5.45
N ILE A 170 0.81 -17.55 -5.19
CA ILE A 170 0.40 -17.91 -3.82
C ILE A 170 1.52 -18.64 -3.09
N SER A 171 2.17 -19.62 -3.74
CA SER A 171 3.25 -20.41 -3.13
C SER A 171 4.50 -19.59 -2.77
N ARG A 172 4.65 -18.38 -3.34
CA ARG A 172 5.79 -17.47 -3.15
C ARG A 172 5.46 -16.23 -2.32
N THR A 173 4.23 -16.15 -1.86
CA THR A 173 3.75 -15.03 -1.04
C THR A 173 3.26 -15.52 0.32
N ARG A 174 3.26 -14.65 1.30
CA ARG A 174 2.55 -14.88 2.57
C ARG A 174 1.16 -14.25 2.46
N LEU A 175 0.14 -15.08 2.62
CA LEU A 175 -1.24 -14.62 2.62
C LEU A 175 -1.60 -14.09 4.00
N PHE A 176 -2.12 -12.86 4.05
CA PHE A 176 -2.70 -12.24 5.23
C PHE A 176 -4.15 -11.88 4.96
N VAL A 177 -5.02 -12.28 5.88
CA VAL A 177 -6.46 -11.97 5.83
C VAL A 177 -6.71 -10.77 6.72
N LEU A 178 -7.20 -9.67 6.13
CA LEU A 178 -7.58 -8.48 6.85
C LEU A 178 -9.08 -8.56 7.20
N GLN A 179 -9.38 -8.26 8.46
CA GLN A 179 -10.75 -8.24 8.95
C GLN A 179 -11.46 -6.93 8.55
N PRO A 180 -12.79 -6.96 8.34
CA PRO A 180 -13.56 -5.74 8.21
C PRO A 180 -13.46 -4.91 9.50
N LEU A 181 -13.55 -3.60 9.36
CA LEU A 181 -13.65 -2.72 10.53
C LEU A 181 -15.00 -2.93 11.21
N ALA A 182 -14.98 -3.24 12.50
CA ALA A 182 -16.18 -3.29 13.33
C ALA A 182 -16.70 -1.85 13.60
N PRO A 183 -17.97 -1.67 13.96
CA PRO A 183 -18.54 -0.36 14.29
C PRO A 183 -17.71 0.43 15.31
N GLU A 184 -17.20 -0.24 16.32
CA GLU A 184 -16.35 0.35 17.37
C GLU A 184 -15.05 0.91 16.80
N HIS A 185 -14.46 0.25 15.81
CA HIS A 185 -13.28 0.72 15.10
C HIS A 185 -13.57 1.98 14.29
N VAL A 186 -14.72 2.03 13.65
CA VAL A 186 -15.18 3.21 12.89
C VAL A 186 -15.41 4.39 13.83
N GLU A 187 -16.02 4.17 14.99
CA GLU A 187 -16.21 5.20 16.01
C GLU A 187 -14.85 5.79 16.45
N ILE A 188 -13.86 4.94 16.74
CA ILE A 188 -12.52 5.41 17.13
C ILE A 188 -11.92 6.28 16.02
N LEU A 189 -12.05 5.88 14.74
CA LEU A 189 -11.55 6.65 13.60
C LEU A 189 -12.26 8.00 13.47
N LEU A 190 -13.59 8.04 13.67
CA LEU A 190 -14.36 9.28 13.61
C LEU A 190 -13.97 10.23 14.74
N ARG A 191 -13.86 9.74 15.98
CA ARG A 191 -13.40 10.53 17.13
C ARG A 191 -11.97 11.06 16.91
N ARG A 192 -11.07 10.24 16.37
CA ARG A 192 -9.73 10.68 15.98
C ARG A 192 -9.79 11.78 14.92
N ALA A 193 -10.61 11.64 13.90
CA ALA A 193 -10.75 12.64 12.84
C ALA A 193 -11.28 13.98 13.37
N LEU A 194 -12.15 13.97 14.40
CA LEU A 194 -12.68 15.17 15.01
C LEU A 194 -11.68 15.89 15.93
N ASN A 195 -10.78 15.13 16.58
CA ASN A 195 -9.88 15.68 17.60
C ASN A 195 -8.48 16.02 17.06
N GLU A 196 -8.02 15.37 16.02
CA GLU A 196 -6.67 15.59 15.49
C GLU A 196 -6.59 16.80 14.55
N PRO A 197 -5.50 17.59 14.61
CA PRO A 197 -5.29 18.74 13.71
C PRO A 197 -5.26 18.37 12.22
N ARG A 198 -4.76 17.18 11.88
CA ARG A 198 -4.77 16.65 10.51
C ARG A 198 -6.16 16.28 10.02
N GLY A 199 -7.12 16.13 10.95
CA GLY A 199 -8.52 15.90 10.68
C GLY A 199 -9.33 17.20 10.65
N LEU A 200 -10.29 17.27 11.55
CA LEU A 200 -11.23 18.38 11.74
C LEU A 200 -11.03 19.10 13.08
N GLY A 201 -10.02 18.72 13.88
CA GLY A 201 -9.81 19.21 15.24
C GLY A 201 -9.64 20.72 15.37
N THR A 202 -9.28 21.42 14.29
CA THR A 202 -9.18 22.89 14.27
C THR A 202 -10.50 23.59 13.97
N GLN A 203 -11.57 22.85 13.63
CA GLN A 203 -12.86 23.40 13.21
C GLN A 203 -13.87 23.54 14.37
N GLY A 204 -13.54 23.06 15.57
CA GLY A 204 -14.40 23.14 16.75
C GLY A 204 -15.72 22.37 16.62
N LEU A 205 -15.75 21.32 15.80
CA LEU A 205 -16.93 20.47 15.60
C LEU A 205 -17.13 19.56 16.81
N VAL A 206 -18.37 19.43 17.23
CA VAL A 206 -18.78 18.52 18.32
C VAL A 206 -19.67 17.44 17.71
N LEU A 207 -19.31 16.17 17.93
CA LEU A 207 -20.12 15.05 17.55
C LEU A 207 -21.23 14.85 18.61
N GLN A 208 -22.48 14.79 18.17
CA GLN A 208 -23.59 14.41 19.04
C GLN A 208 -23.63 12.89 19.18
N ASP A 209 -23.96 12.39 20.37
CA ASP A 209 -23.92 10.95 20.69
C ASP A 209 -24.87 10.11 19.80
N ASP A 210 -25.98 10.69 19.34
CA ASP A 210 -26.94 10.09 18.42
C ASP A 210 -26.43 9.99 16.96
N ALA A 211 -25.39 10.71 16.60
CA ALA A 211 -24.77 10.66 15.26
C ALA A 211 -23.85 9.44 15.06
N LEU A 212 -23.62 8.67 16.14
CA LEU A 212 -22.78 7.46 16.12
C LEU A 212 -23.60 6.15 16.21
N ALA A 213 -24.92 6.27 16.38
CA ALA A 213 -25.86 5.13 16.43
C ALA A 213 -26.30 4.69 14.97
#